data_352d33c29d40cfee63c1eb7d1484ed03
#
_entry.id   352d33c29d40cfee63c1eb7d1484ed03
#
_cell.length_a   1.000
_cell.length_b   1.000
_cell.length_c   1.000
_cell.angle_alpha   90.00
_cell.angle_beta   90.00
_cell.angle_gamma   90.00
#
_symmetry.space_group_name_H-M   'P 1'
#
loop_
_entity.id
_entity.type
_entity.pdbx_description
1 polymer ?
#
loop_
_entity_poly.entity_id
_entity_poly.type
_entity_poly.pdbx_seq_one_letter_code
_entity_poly.pdbx_strand_id
1 'polypeptide(L)'
;MKKFLMLVFAAVLAVSAVCFAEAPKAAEGTQTVQTQAAAAYKTLTPQQAKQRMEQNDKIVVLDVRTQEEFAAGHIPGAVLLPVDLIEAKFAEVAKVLPDKDAEILVYCRSGKRAHRASQALADMGYTNIEHIGGIMDWPYEIVK
;
A
#
# COMPACT_ATOMS: atom_id res chain seq x y z
N MET A 1 -30.45 57.53 -28.47
CA MET A 1 -30.92 58.51 -27.47
C MET A 1 -30.48 58.05 -26.08
N LYS A 2 -29.77 58.98 -25.49
CA LYS A 2 -29.62 59.18 -24.02
C LYS A 2 -28.99 58.03 -23.25
N LYS A 3 -27.69 58.15 -22.90
CA LYS A 3 -27.17 58.93 -21.76
C LYS A 3 -27.60 58.29 -20.45
N PHE A 4 -26.76 57.86 -19.57
CA PHE A 4 -25.89 58.59 -18.66
C PHE A 4 -25.21 57.55 -17.77
N LEU A 5 -24.02 57.61 -17.56
CA LEU A 5 -23.18 58.34 -16.62
C LEU A 5 -22.89 57.51 -15.40
N MET A 6 -21.64 57.08 -15.34
CA MET A 6 -20.69 57.46 -14.31
C MET A 6 -21.14 57.28 -12.85
N LEU A 7 -20.49 56.47 -12.09
CA LEU A 7 -19.71 57.04 -11.00
C LEU A 7 -18.70 56.02 -10.45
N VAL A 8 -17.50 56.45 -10.57
CA VAL A 8 -16.32 56.03 -9.82
C VAL A 8 -16.57 56.31 -8.33
N PHE A 9 -16.27 55.37 -7.48
CA PHE A 9 -15.75 55.70 -6.16
C PHE A 9 -14.75 54.65 -5.74
N ALA A 10 -13.53 55.11 -5.77
CA ALA A 10 -12.44 54.58 -5.02
C ALA A 10 -12.59 55.02 -3.57
N ALA A 11 -12.32 54.16 -2.67
CA ALA A 11 -11.79 54.42 -1.33
C ALA A 11 -11.47 53.07 -0.71
N VAL A 12 -10.24 52.73 -0.64
CA VAL A 12 -9.27 53.11 0.37
C VAL A 12 -9.47 52.37 1.70
N LEU A 13 -8.45 51.56 1.94
CA LEU A 13 -7.82 51.26 3.23
C LEU A 13 -8.69 50.76 4.38
N ALA A 14 -8.45 49.54 4.71
CA ALA A 14 -8.09 49.27 6.11
C ALA A 14 -7.14 48.08 6.19
N VAL A 15 -5.92 48.41 6.35
CA VAL A 15 -4.91 47.62 7.04
C VAL A 15 -5.41 47.37 8.47
N SER A 16 -5.51 46.12 8.80
CA SER A 16 -5.35 45.62 10.17
C SER A 16 -4.97 44.18 10.01
N ALA A 17 -3.78 43.99 9.93
CA ALA A 17 -2.83 43.34 10.75
C ALA A 17 -3.40 42.92 12.10
N VAL A 18 -2.86 41.84 12.53
CA VAL A 18 -2.87 41.21 13.82
C VAL A 18 -3.59 39.89 13.75
N CYS A 19 -2.80 38.92 13.51
CA CYS A 19 -1.98 38.27 14.51
C CYS A 19 -2.71 37.30 15.40
N PHE A 20 -1.98 36.29 15.54
CA PHE A 20 -2.09 35.25 16.50
C PHE A 20 -3.07 34.14 16.11
N ALA A 21 -2.61 33.37 15.14
CA ALA A 21 -2.89 31.95 15.20
C ALA A 21 -1.97 31.36 16.26
N GLU A 22 -2.49 31.25 17.42
CA GLU A 22 -2.01 30.31 18.41
C GLU A 22 -2.18 28.93 17.85
N ALA A 23 -1.07 28.26 17.61
CA ALA A 23 -1.05 26.88 17.18
C ALA A 23 -1.62 26.00 18.30
N PRO A 24 -2.65 25.20 18.05
CA PRO A 24 -2.91 24.10 18.93
C PRO A 24 -1.78 23.08 18.73
N LYS A 25 -1.11 22.80 19.79
CA LYS A 25 -0.15 21.76 19.99
C LYS A 25 -0.82 20.44 19.60
N ALA A 26 -0.69 20.06 18.34
CA ALA A 26 -1.14 18.77 17.85
C ALA A 26 -0.09 17.75 18.26
N ALA A 27 -0.55 16.75 18.94
CA ALA A 27 0.21 15.57 19.29
C ALA A 27 0.94 15.00 18.09
N GLU A 28 2.22 14.78 18.28
CA GLU A 28 3.08 14.05 17.38
C GLU A 28 2.53 12.64 17.15
N GLY A 29 1.94 12.46 15.99
CA GLY A 29 1.99 11.19 15.32
C GLY A 29 2.99 11.33 14.20
N THR A 30 4.24 11.05 14.46
CA THR A 30 5.28 11.03 13.43
C THR A 30 5.00 9.88 12.48
N GLN A 31 4.11 10.11 11.54
CA GLN A 31 4.11 9.34 10.31
C GLN A 31 5.24 9.92 9.47
N THR A 32 6.36 9.25 9.49
CA THR A 32 7.43 9.45 8.54
C THR A 32 6.85 9.16 7.17
N VAL A 33 6.36 10.19 6.51
CA VAL A 33 6.08 10.14 5.08
C VAL A 33 7.45 10.04 4.41
N GLN A 34 7.93 8.82 4.27
CA GLN A 34 8.98 8.55 3.31
C GLN A 34 8.37 8.79 1.94
N THR A 35 8.74 9.89 1.34
CA THR A 35 8.54 10.15 -0.09
C THR A 35 9.41 9.14 -0.85
N GLN A 36 8.95 7.90 -0.91
CA GLN A 36 9.48 6.94 -1.87
C GLN A 36 8.85 7.31 -3.21
N ALA A 37 9.69 7.40 -4.23
CA ALA A 37 9.25 7.37 -5.63
C ALA A 37 8.13 6.33 -5.73
N ALA A 38 7.01 6.69 -6.35
CA ALA A 38 5.77 5.95 -6.35
C ALA A 38 6.04 4.44 -6.39
N ALA A 39 5.93 3.80 -5.24
CA ALA A 39 6.09 2.36 -5.17
C ALA A 39 5.00 1.76 -6.04
N ALA A 40 5.38 0.91 -6.98
CA ALA A 40 4.45 0.27 -7.91
C ALA A 40 3.48 -0.70 -7.19
N TYR A 41 3.46 -0.69 -5.88
CA TYR A 41 2.58 -1.48 -5.00
C TYR A 41 2.23 -0.69 -3.74
N LYS A 42 1.17 -1.10 -3.07
CA LYS A 42 0.67 -0.49 -1.83
C LYS A 42 1.17 -1.27 -0.60
N THR A 43 1.15 -0.62 0.54
CA THR A 43 1.39 -1.26 1.83
C THR A 43 0.11 -1.23 2.66
N LEU A 44 -0.31 -2.39 3.15
CA LEU A 44 -1.45 -2.54 4.04
C LEU A 44 -1.01 -2.99 5.44
N THR A 45 -1.79 -2.62 6.44
CA THR A 45 -1.69 -3.21 7.77
C THR A 45 -2.28 -4.63 7.77
N PRO A 46 -1.92 -5.50 8.73
CA PRO A 46 -2.55 -6.81 8.86
C PRO A 46 -4.08 -6.76 8.97
N GLN A 47 -4.62 -5.75 9.64
CA GLN A 47 -6.06 -5.55 9.78
C GLN A 47 -6.73 -5.24 8.44
N GLN A 48 -6.13 -4.35 7.65
CA GLN A 48 -6.61 -4.01 6.32
C GLN A 48 -6.55 -5.22 5.38
N ALA A 49 -5.44 -5.98 5.46
CA ALA A 49 -5.28 -7.21 4.69
C ALA A 49 -6.36 -8.24 5.03
N LYS A 50 -6.62 -8.44 6.32
CA LYS A 50 -7.69 -9.36 6.79
C LYS A 50 -9.05 -8.95 6.26
N GLN A 51 -9.40 -7.66 6.33
CA GLN A 51 -10.65 -7.14 5.77
C GLN A 51 -10.76 -7.38 4.26
N ARG A 52 -9.66 -7.19 3.52
CA ARG A 52 -9.63 -7.45 2.07
C ARG A 52 -9.90 -8.91 1.77
N MET A 53 -9.25 -9.83 2.50
CA MET A 53 -9.46 -11.28 2.35
C MET A 53 -10.91 -11.69 2.65
N GLU A 54 -11.59 -11.03 3.56
CA GLU A 54 -12.99 -11.29 3.89
C GLU A 54 -13.99 -10.72 2.87
N GLN A 55 -13.61 -9.65 2.18
CA GLN A 55 -14.45 -8.97 1.19
C GLN A 55 -14.28 -9.51 -0.23
N ASN A 56 -13.16 -10.17 -0.51
CA ASN A 56 -12.82 -10.63 -1.84
C ASN A 56 -12.21 -12.04 -1.77
N ASP A 57 -13.00 -13.03 -2.14
CA ASP A 57 -12.62 -14.44 -2.21
C ASP A 57 -11.66 -14.80 -3.36
N LYS A 58 -11.47 -13.86 -4.31
CA LYS A 58 -10.55 -14.01 -5.44
C LYS A 58 -9.16 -13.45 -5.18
N ILE A 59 -8.96 -12.86 -4.00
CA ILE A 59 -7.66 -12.32 -3.62
C ILE A 59 -6.63 -13.43 -3.50
N VAL A 60 -5.44 -13.19 -4.01
CA VAL A 60 -4.33 -14.13 -3.91
C VAL A 60 -3.44 -13.72 -2.73
N VAL A 61 -3.35 -14.57 -1.73
CA VAL A 61 -2.41 -14.38 -0.62
C VAL A 61 -1.12 -15.12 -0.95
N LEU A 62 -0.04 -14.38 -1.12
CA LEU A 62 1.24 -14.91 -1.60
C LEU A 62 2.28 -14.95 -0.47
N ASP A 63 2.70 -16.16 -0.13
CA ASP A 63 3.81 -16.39 0.80
C ASP A 63 5.12 -16.52 0.01
N VAL A 64 6.05 -15.60 0.22
CA VAL A 64 7.33 -15.56 -0.49
C VAL A 64 8.50 -16.09 0.35
N ARG A 65 8.18 -16.88 1.38
CA ARG A 65 9.16 -17.57 2.24
C ARG A 65 9.66 -18.87 1.60
N THR A 66 10.39 -19.66 2.38
CA THR A 66 10.82 -21.00 1.97
C THR A 66 9.72 -22.03 2.19
N GLN A 67 9.89 -23.21 1.58
CA GLN A 67 8.97 -24.33 1.76
C GLN A 67 8.87 -24.78 3.22
N GLU A 68 9.99 -24.77 3.94
CA GLU A 68 10.07 -25.17 5.35
C GLU A 68 9.32 -24.17 6.25
N GLU A 69 9.48 -22.86 5.98
CA GLU A 69 8.77 -21.82 6.72
C GLU A 69 7.26 -21.90 6.48
N PHE A 70 6.85 -22.18 5.24
CA PHE A 70 5.44 -22.35 4.87
C PHE A 70 4.82 -23.57 5.58
N ALA A 71 5.51 -24.70 5.57
CA ALA A 71 5.06 -25.93 6.24
C ALA A 71 4.98 -25.78 7.78
N ALA A 72 5.82 -24.94 8.36
CA ALA A 72 5.79 -24.63 9.79
C ALA A 72 4.57 -23.81 10.22
N GLY A 73 3.98 -23.07 9.29
CA GLY A 73 2.76 -22.28 9.50
C GLY A 73 2.64 -21.13 8.50
N HIS A 74 1.45 -20.91 7.96
CA HIS A 74 1.17 -19.88 6.97
C HIS A 74 -0.23 -19.28 7.16
N ILE A 75 -0.47 -18.15 6.52
CA ILE A 75 -1.80 -17.50 6.53
C ILE A 75 -2.78 -18.42 5.77
N PRO A 76 -3.99 -18.66 6.29
CA PRO A 76 -4.98 -19.51 5.61
C PRO A 76 -5.23 -19.08 4.17
N GLY A 77 -5.21 -20.04 3.24
CA GLY A 77 -5.42 -19.78 1.81
C GLY A 77 -4.19 -19.21 1.07
N ALA A 78 -3.04 -19.07 1.75
CA ALA A 78 -1.83 -18.59 1.11
C ALA A 78 -1.27 -19.61 0.10
N VAL A 79 -0.74 -19.07 -1.00
CA VAL A 79 0.00 -19.82 -2.01
C VAL A 79 1.48 -19.55 -1.84
N LEU A 80 2.29 -20.60 -1.82
CA LEU A 80 3.74 -20.47 -1.71
C LEU A 80 4.38 -20.16 -3.07
N LEU A 81 5.14 -19.08 -3.11
CA LEU A 81 6.02 -18.75 -4.23
C LEU A 81 7.27 -18.04 -3.68
N PRO A 82 8.36 -18.75 -3.40
CA PRO A 82 9.57 -18.16 -2.84
C PRO A 82 10.11 -16.97 -3.65
N VAL A 83 10.59 -15.95 -2.95
CA VAL A 83 11.07 -14.72 -3.58
C VAL A 83 12.16 -14.97 -4.63
N ASP A 84 13.04 -15.94 -4.41
CA ASP A 84 14.11 -16.29 -5.33
C ASP A 84 13.58 -16.82 -6.67
N LEU A 85 12.43 -17.50 -6.66
CA LEU A 85 11.76 -17.93 -7.89
C LEU A 85 11.07 -16.77 -8.60
N ILE A 86 10.54 -15.81 -7.85
CA ILE A 86 9.96 -14.59 -8.44
C ILE A 86 11.06 -13.80 -9.16
N GLU A 87 12.22 -13.64 -8.53
CA GLU A 87 13.34 -12.89 -9.10
C GLU A 87 14.03 -13.61 -10.26
N ALA A 88 14.04 -14.94 -10.27
CA ALA A 88 14.79 -15.73 -11.25
C ALA A 88 13.96 -16.29 -12.41
N LYS A 89 12.65 -16.48 -12.25
CA LYS A 89 11.84 -17.29 -13.19
C LYS A 89 10.47 -16.73 -13.49
N PHE A 90 10.39 -15.80 -14.40
CA PHE A 90 9.14 -15.23 -14.89
C PHE A 90 8.07 -16.27 -15.30
N ALA A 91 8.48 -17.38 -15.91
CA ALA A 91 7.56 -18.41 -16.37
C ALA A 91 6.86 -19.16 -15.22
N GLU A 92 7.54 -19.38 -14.11
CA GLU A 92 6.97 -20.00 -12.91
C GLU A 92 5.95 -19.07 -12.25
N VAL A 93 6.25 -17.77 -12.20
CA VAL A 93 5.34 -16.76 -11.66
C VAL A 93 4.03 -16.74 -12.44
N ALA A 94 4.08 -16.73 -13.76
CA ALA A 94 2.88 -16.72 -14.61
C ALA A 94 2.02 -17.99 -14.47
N LYS A 95 2.59 -19.11 -14.06
CA LYS A 95 1.81 -20.33 -13.77
C LYS A 95 1.02 -20.23 -12.47
N VAL A 96 1.61 -19.60 -11.45
CA VAL A 96 0.99 -19.41 -10.13
C VAL A 96 0.06 -18.20 -10.13
N LEU A 97 0.44 -17.15 -10.84
CA LEU A 97 -0.27 -15.87 -10.95
C LEU A 97 -0.59 -15.58 -12.42
N PRO A 98 -1.57 -16.25 -13.02
CA PRO A 98 -1.87 -16.08 -14.44
C PRO A 98 -2.53 -14.73 -14.77
N ASP A 99 -3.21 -14.13 -13.81
CA ASP A 99 -3.89 -12.85 -13.96
C ASP A 99 -3.03 -11.72 -13.36
N LYS A 100 -2.60 -10.79 -14.20
CA LYS A 100 -1.78 -9.66 -13.80
C LYS A 100 -2.55 -8.54 -13.12
N ASP A 101 -3.85 -8.54 -13.23
CA ASP A 101 -4.75 -7.57 -12.59
C ASP A 101 -5.38 -8.12 -11.31
N ALA A 102 -5.10 -9.39 -10.96
CA ALA A 102 -5.55 -9.97 -9.71
C ALA A 102 -5.00 -9.20 -8.50
N GLU A 103 -5.81 -9.09 -7.48
CA GLU A 103 -5.38 -8.51 -6.20
C GLU A 103 -4.49 -9.49 -5.46
N ILE A 104 -3.24 -9.11 -5.20
CA ILE A 104 -2.20 -9.96 -4.62
C ILE A 104 -1.72 -9.36 -3.31
N LEU A 105 -1.94 -10.07 -2.22
CA LEU A 105 -1.36 -9.74 -0.91
C LEU A 105 -0.06 -10.51 -0.72
N VAL A 106 1.05 -9.79 -0.57
CA VAL A 106 2.39 -10.39 -0.46
C VAL A 106 2.91 -10.28 0.95
N TYR A 107 3.33 -11.39 1.54
CA TYR A 107 3.96 -11.41 2.84
C TYR A 107 5.17 -12.35 2.92
N CYS A 108 6.01 -12.13 3.92
CA CYS A 108 7.07 -13.06 4.29
C CYS A 108 7.18 -13.21 5.81
N ARG A 109 8.37 -13.44 6.36
CA ARG A 109 8.56 -13.52 7.81
C ARG A 109 8.47 -12.15 8.48
N SER A 110 9.24 -11.16 8.00
CA SER A 110 9.40 -9.82 8.58
C SER A 110 9.14 -8.66 7.61
N GLY A 111 8.67 -8.94 6.41
CA GLY A 111 8.37 -7.93 5.38
C GLY A 111 9.49 -7.67 4.35
N LYS A 112 10.77 -7.90 4.66
CA LYS A 112 11.88 -7.58 3.75
C LYS A 112 11.84 -8.32 2.41
N ARG A 113 11.61 -9.63 2.45
CA ARG A 113 11.48 -10.47 1.23
C ARG A 113 10.21 -10.12 0.46
N ALA A 114 9.12 -9.84 1.17
CA ALA A 114 7.85 -9.43 0.58
C ALA A 114 7.98 -8.10 -0.17
N HIS A 115 8.75 -7.16 0.36
CA HIS A 115 9.06 -5.90 -0.32
C HIS A 115 9.78 -6.14 -1.66
N ARG A 116 10.83 -6.96 -1.68
CA ARG A 116 11.55 -7.34 -2.90
C ARG A 116 10.65 -8.05 -3.91
N ALA A 117 9.86 -9.00 -3.43
CA ALA A 117 8.91 -9.74 -4.25
C ALA A 117 7.84 -8.83 -4.87
N SER A 118 7.29 -7.91 -4.09
CA SER A 118 6.31 -6.94 -4.58
C SER A 118 6.88 -6.05 -5.69
N GLN A 119 8.12 -5.59 -5.53
CA GLN A 119 8.80 -4.81 -6.57
C GLN A 119 9.02 -5.65 -7.83
N ALA A 120 9.52 -6.88 -7.70
CA ALA A 120 9.74 -7.76 -8.83
C ALA A 120 8.44 -8.09 -9.59
N LEU A 121 7.34 -8.32 -8.88
CA LEU A 121 6.01 -8.53 -9.49
C LEU A 121 5.53 -7.28 -10.25
N ALA A 122 5.72 -6.10 -9.67
CA ALA A 122 5.40 -4.85 -10.34
C ALA A 122 6.20 -4.65 -11.63
N ASP A 123 7.49 -4.97 -11.61
CA ASP A 123 8.38 -4.90 -12.78
C ASP A 123 7.95 -5.91 -13.88
N MET A 124 7.29 -7.01 -13.49
CA MET A 124 6.68 -7.97 -14.41
C MET A 124 5.32 -7.54 -14.97
N GLY A 125 4.79 -6.40 -14.52
CA GLY A 125 3.52 -5.83 -14.98
C GLY A 125 2.28 -6.27 -14.20
N TYR A 126 2.44 -6.80 -12.99
CA TYR A 126 1.31 -6.99 -12.08
C TYR A 126 0.88 -5.63 -11.52
N THR A 127 -0.42 -5.34 -11.58
CA THR A 127 -0.93 -3.98 -11.37
C THR A 127 -1.55 -3.76 -9.99
N ASN A 128 -1.89 -4.84 -9.29
CA ASN A 128 -2.66 -4.74 -8.05
C ASN A 128 -1.99 -5.51 -6.90
N ILE A 129 -0.80 -5.05 -6.53
CA ILE A 129 0.03 -5.66 -5.52
C ILE A 129 -0.08 -4.89 -4.22
N GLU A 130 -0.25 -5.60 -3.12
CA GLU A 130 -0.33 -5.05 -1.77
C GLU A 130 0.62 -5.80 -0.84
N HIS A 131 1.61 -5.09 -0.30
CA HIS A 131 2.55 -5.61 0.67
C HIS A 131 1.92 -5.56 2.07
N ILE A 132 1.86 -6.70 2.76
CA ILE A 132 1.22 -6.78 4.08
C ILE A 132 2.19 -7.06 5.24
N GLY A 133 3.49 -6.93 4.98
CA GLY A 133 4.51 -7.09 6.02
C GLY A 133 4.96 -8.52 6.23
N GLY A 134 4.99 -8.94 7.47
CA GLY A 134 5.47 -10.24 7.90
C GLY A 134 4.47 -11.03 8.72
N ILE A 135 4.56 -12.36 8.67
CA ILE A 135 3.74 -13.24 9.50
C ILE A 135 4.00 -13.06 11.00
N MET A 136 5.16 -12.50 11.35
CA MET A 136 5.48 -12.19 12.75
C MET A 136 4.56 -11.12 13.35
N ASP A 137 4.05 -10.23 12.50
CA ASP A 137 3.13 -9.14 12.88
C ASP A 137 1.66 -9.49 12.61
N TRP A 138 1.40 -10.73 12.15
CA TRP A 138 0.07 -11.21 11.83
C TRP A 138 -0.66 -11.68 13.09
N PRO A 139 -1.69 -10.96 13.57
CA PRO A 139 -2.35 -11.26 14.85
C PRO A 139 -3.49 -12.28 14.74
N TYR A 140 -3.68 -12.86 13.57
CA TYR A 140 -4.79 -13.77 13.28
C TYR A 140 -4.31 -15.22 13.15
N GLU A 141 -5.24 -16.11 12.86
CA GLU A 141 -4.97 -17.52 12.69
C GLU A 141 -3.92 -17.81 11.61
N ILE A 142 -3.10 -18.81 11.89
CA ILE A 142 -2.20 -19.45 10.93
C ILE A 142 -2.49 -20.96 10.90
N VAL A 143 -2.29 -21.58 9.75
CA VAL A 143 -2.49 -23.01 9.53
C VAL A 143 -1.17 -23.69 9.15
N LYS A 144 -1.11 -25.01 9.26
CA LYS A 144 0.06 -25.84 8.89
C LYS A 144 -0.31 -26.75 7.73
#